data_839adfaf8abd55cba831aec5da660427
#
_entry.id   839adfaf8abd55cba831aec5da660427
#
_cell.length_a   1.000
_cell.length_b   1.000
_cell.length_c   1.000
_cell.angle_alpha   90.00
_cell.angle_beta   90.00
_cell.angle_gamma   90.00
#
_symmetry.space_group_name_H-M   'P 1'
#
loop_
_entity.id
_entity.type
_entity.pdbx_description
1 polymer ?
#
loop_
_entity_poly.entity_id
_entity_poly.type
_entity_poly.pdbx_seq_one_letter_code
_entity_poly.pdbx_strand_id
1 'polypeptide(L)' 'METRDSNGAVLGEGDNVTLIKDLKVKGTSVTLKRGTLVKGIHLTDDPAEVECRVEKVKGLVLRTEFLKKA' A
#
# COMPACT_ATOMS: atom_id res chain seq x y z
N MET A 1 -16.65 -2.05 6.60
CA MET A 1 -15.46 -2.46 7.38
C MET A 1 -14.35 -1.46 7.18
N GLU A 2 -13.55 -1.24 8.20
CA GLU A 2 -12.44 -0.30 8.12
C GLU A 2 -11.22 -0.95 7.46
N THR A 3 -10.51 -0.16 6.66
CA THR A 3 -9.22 -0.58 6.11
C THR A 3 -8.16 -0.37 7.20
N ARG A 4 -7.43 -1.42 7.51
CA ARG A 4 -6.39 -1.37 8.56
C ARG A 4 -5.07 -1.87 8.01
N ASP A 5 -3.97 -1.34 8.55
CA ASP A 5 -2.63 -1.78 8.18
C ASP A 5 -2.26 -3.10 8.89
N SER A 6 -1.02 -3.53 8.74
CA SER A 6 -0.55 -4.79 9.33
C SER A 6 -0.56 -4.77 10.86
N ASN A 7 -0.57 -3.61 11.47
CA ASN A 7 -0.61 -3.44 12.92
C ASN A 7 -2.01 -3.18 13.46
N GLY A 8 -3.02 -3.14 12.58
CA GLY A 8 -4.38 -2.86 12.97
C GLY A 8 -4.74 -1.38 13.04
N ALA A 9 -3.84 -0.49 12.62
CA ALA A 9 -4.12 0.94 12.59
C ALA A 9 -5.06 1.26 11.42
N VAL A 10 -6.07 2.08 11.68
CA VAL A 10 -7.04 2.46 10.65
C VAL A 10 -6.38 3.34 9.61
N LEU A 11 -6.56 2.97 8.34
CA LEU A 11 -6.06 3.75 7.21
C LEU A 11 -7.21 4.55 6.59
N GLY A 12 -6.92 5.79 6.24
CA GLY A 12 -7.88 6.67 5.59
C GLY A 12 -7.42 7.07 4.20
N GLU A 13 -8.33 7.64 3.44
CA GLU A 13 -8.05 8.16 2.12
C GLU A 13 -6.94 9.21 2.20
N GLY A 14 -5.90 9.05 1.39
CA GLY A 14 -4.78 9.99 1.36
C GLY A 14 -3.69 9.75 2.39
N ASP A 15 -3.81 8.72 3.22
CA ASP A 15 -2.80 8.40 4.22
C ASP A 15 -1.50 7.93 3.57
N ASN A 16 -0.42 8.05 4.32
CA ASN A 16 0.89 7.54 3.90
C ASN A 16 1.18 6.24 4.64
N VAL A 17 1.80 5.30 3.95
CA VAL A 17 2.16 4.01 4.52
C VAL A 17 3.57 3.62 4.09
N THR A 18 4.17 2.70 4.82
CA THR A 18 5.46 2.12 4.44
C THR A 18 5.30 0.61 4.25
N LEU A 19 6.11 0.05 3.38
CA LEU A 19 6.12 -1.39 3.17
C LEU A 19 6.89 -2.08 4.29
N ILE A 20 6.37 -3.20 4.78
CA ILE A 20 7.04 -3.98 5.83
C ILE A 20 7.82 -5.15 5.24
N LYS A 21 7.76 -5.35 3.93
CA LYS A 21 8.52 -6.39 3.23
C LYS A 21 8.73 -5.97 1.78
N ASP A 22 9.65 -6.66 1.11
CA ASP A 22 9.87 -6.44 -0.32
C ASP A 22 8.69 -7.01 -1.11
N LEU A 23 8.20 -6.24 -2.09
CA LEU A 23 7.11 -6.66 -2.95
C LEU A 23 7.50 -6.51 -4.40
N LYS A 24 7.28 -7.56 -5.17
CA LYS A 24 7.48 -7.52 -6.62
C LYS A 24 6.17 -7.18 -7.29
N VAL A 25 6.18 -6.15 -8.11
CA VAL A 25 4.98 -5.71 -8.84
C VAL A 25 4.79 -6.62 -10.06
N LYS A 26 3.66 -7.32 -10.13
CA LYS A 26 3.36 -8.22 -11.25
C LYS A 26 3.27 -7.45 -12.56
N GLY A 27 3.81 -8.04 -13.62
CA GLY A 27 3.76 -7.47 -14.95
C GLY A 27 4.75 -6.35 -15.20
N THR A 28 5.63 -6.08 -14.24
CA THR A 28 6.68 -5.07 -14.39
C THR A 28 7.99 -5.62 -13.84
N SER A 29 9.09 -4.89 -14.09
CA SER A 29 10.39 -5.23 -13.51
C SER A 29 10.61 -4.49 -12.19
N VAL A 30 9.58 -3.83 -11.66
CA VAL A 30 9.70 -3.01 -10.45
C VAL A 30 9.57 -3.89 -9.22
N THR A 31 10.51 -3.74 -8.29
CA THR A 31 10.45 -4.34 -6.97
C THR A 31 10.42 -3.22 -5.93
N LEU A 32 9.40 -3.21 -5.10
CA LEU A 32 9.30 -2.24 -4.01
C LEU A 32 9.99 -2.82 -2.79
N LYS A 33 10.94 -2.09 -2.26
CA LYS A 33 11.73 -2.56 -1.13
C LYS A 33 11.04 -2.26 0.19
N ARG A 34 11.33 -3.08 1.18
CA ARG A 34 10.93 -2.85 2.56
C ARG A 34 11.33 -1.43 2.99
N GLY A 35 10.42 -0.74 3.65
CA GLY A 35 10.65 0.63 4.09
C GLY A 35 10.30 1.69 3.05
N THR A 36 9.87 1.29 1.86
CA THR A 36 9.43 2.25 0.83
C THR A 36 8.22 3.02 1.34
N LEU A 37 8.29 4.35 1.27
CA LEU A 37 7.17 5.21 1.64
C LEU A 37 6.20 5.32 0.47
N VAL A 38 4.94 5.03 0.73
CA VAL A 38 3.85 5.19 -0.24
C VAL A 38 2.96 6.31 0.23
N LYS A 39 2.88 7.38 -0.55
CA LYS A 39 2.10 8.57 -0.19
C LYS A 39 0.75 8.55 -0.88
N GLY A 40 -0.27 9.04 -0.16
CA GLY A 40 -1.57 9.31 -0.75
C GLY A 40 -2.29 8.05 -1.23
N ILE A 41 -2.43 7.06 -0.38
CA ILE A 41 -3.16 5.85 -0.75
C ILE A 41 -4.64 6.17 -0.98
N HIS A 42 -5.28 5.37 -1.83
CA HIS A 42 -6.72 5.46 -2.08
C HIS A 42 -7.38 4.17 -1.57
N LEU A 43 -8.45 4.32 -0.82
CA LEU A 43 -9.20 3.18 -0.35
C LEU A 43 -10.00 2.56 -1.51
N THR A 44 -10.15 1.24 -1.47
CA THR A 44 -10.91 0.50 -2.48
C THR A 44 -12.16 -0.09 -1.85
N ASP A 45 -12.96 -0.77 -2.64
CA ASP A 45 -14.14 -1.49 -2.12
C ASP A 45 -13.74 -2.66 -1.22
N ASP A 46 -12.49 -3.11 -1.32
CA ASP A 46 -11.97 -4.21 -0.50
C ASP A 46 -11.15 -3.62 0.65
N PRO A 47 -11.57 -3.82 1.92
CA PRO A 47 -10.84 -3.28 3.06
C PRO A 47 -9.44 -3.89 3.26
N ALA A 48 -9.15 -4.98 2.57
CA ALA A 48 -7.82 -5.62 2.62
C ALA A 48 -6.85 -5.07 1.58
N GLU A 49 -7.28 -4.09 0.78
CA GLU A 49 -6.46 -3.55 -0.31
C GLU A 49 -6.54 -2.04 -0.35
N VAL A 50 -5.48 -1.41 -0.85
CA VAL A 50 -5.46 0.02 -1.14
C VAL A 50 -4.85 0.20 -2.52
N GLU A 51 -5.28 1.25 -3.22
CA GLU A 51 -4.71 1.64 -4.49
C GLU A 51 -3.73 2.78 -4.26
N CYS A 52 -2.60 2.73 -4.94
CA CYS A 52 -1.58 3.74 -4.78
C CYS A 52 -0.82 3.96 -6.07
N ARG A 53 -0.01 5.00 -6.06
CA ARG A 53 0.86 5.35 -7.18
C ARG A 53 2.27 5.41 -6.63
N VAL A 54 3.15 4.56 -7.13
CA VAL A 54 4.54 4.50 -6.69
C VAL A 54 5.43 4.61 -7.93
N GLU A 55 6.34 5.56 -7.92
CA GLU A 55 7.25 5.82 -9.03
C GLU A 55 6.49 5.96 -10.34
N LYS A 56 6.77 5.07 -11.31
CA LYS A 56 6.13 5.08 -12.61
C LYS A 56 4.91 4.16 -12.71
N VAL A 57 4.58 3.49 -11.62
CA VAL A 57 3.46 2.55 -11.60
C VAL A 57 2.22 3.26 -11.10
N LYS A 58 1.20 3.35 -11.96
CA LYS A 58 -0.09 3.94 -11.62
C LYS A 58 -1.10 2.83 -11.36
N GLY A 59 -2.04 3.09 -10.44
CA GLY A 59 -3.11 2.13 -10.17
C GLY A 59 -2.62 0.84 -9.53
N LEU A 60 -1.53 0.92 -8.78
CA LEU A 60 -0.99 -0.24 -8.09
C LEU A 60 -1.85 -0.58 -6.89
N VAL A 61 -2.29 -1.83 -6.81
CA VAL A 61 -3.08 -2.30 -5.68
C VAL A 61 -2.16 -3.09 -4.74
N LEU A 62 -2.14 -2.68 -3.47
CA LEU A 62 -1.34 -3.33 -2.44
C LEU A 62 -2.25 -3.86 -1.35
N ARG A 63 -1.88 -5.01 -0.80
CA ARG A 63 -2.60 -5.60 0.33
C ARG A 63 -2.14 -4.91 1.61
N THR A 64 -3.11 -4.55 2.45
CA THR A 64 -2.82 -3.81 3.68
C THR A 64 -1.98 -4.62 4.67
N GLU A 65 -2.00 -5.94 4.59
CA GLU A 65 -1.18 -6.79 5.46
C GLU A 65 0.32 -6.58 5.27
N PHE A 66 0.73 -5.95 4.17
CA PHE A 66 2.13 -5.66 3.88
C PHE A 66 2.48 -4.20 4.17
N LEU A 67 1.57 -3.45 4.74
CA LEU A 67 1.71 -2.01 4.95
C LEU A 67 1.67 -1.65 6.42
N LYS A 68 2.36 -0.56 6.74
CA LYS A 68 2.37 0.02 8.08
C LYS A 68 2.11 1.51 7.93
N LYS A 69 1.21 2.05 8.73
CA LYS A 69 0.91 3.49 8.71
C LYS A 69 2.18 4.28 9.04
N ALA A 70 2.49 5.24 8.20
CA ALA A 70 3.67 6.07 8.39
C ALA A 70 3.44 7.14 9.45
#